data_6d3db6174c4a1b7c645daa9f7b3fde57
#
_entry.id   6d3db6174c4a1b7c645daa9f7b3fde57
#
_cell.length_a   1.000
_cell.length_b   1.000
_cell.length_c   1.000
_cell.angle_alpha   90.00
_cell.angle_beta   90.00
_cell.angle_gamma   90.00
#
_symmetry.space_group_name_H-M   'P 1'
#
loop_
_entity.id
_entity.type
_entity.pdbx_description
1 polymer ?
#
loop_
_entity_poly.entity_id
_entity_poly.type
_entity_poly.pdbx_seq_one_letter_code
_entity_poly.pdbx_strand_id
1 'polypeptide(L)'
;MHIFPSEITERLPERFTDPFRYAPHPLVKEAAGFVIREIESRPDLHEAFMEGKMLGVLIVSDNDGQLGYLAGFSGNVGGVSHINGFVPPIYDLLDPSGHFKLREAEITAVNHDIDALLGSPLLKELTDSLSCFEKSRDEEIGFMKTRMGLSKKQREEARKGTDDPTLLSALVRESQFEKAELKRLKACWEEKIALIRKDIAEVQEQIRGLKSKRAAMSDELQKWIFSQYIVHNQNGEGKSIGDIFADLGLTPPGGTGECAAPKLLEHAYRNGLKPLAMGEFWYGESPSTAVRTHGHFYPSCTSKCGPLLGFMMKGLELEKASQATAEPGIIYEDPYLIAIDKPSGMPSVPGLDGRISAYEFLSRDYQDLHVIHRLDMDTSGILLFAKTAETAVDMQRQFEEHTIRKTYHAKLSASEAGKALKAGDKGEISLPLSPDYDERPRQKVDHAQGKAALTTYEVMSVSEDGTVEIIFHPHTGRTHQLRVHAAHTLGLGRPIVGDMLYGGSPASRLLLHACSITFHHPATLSQLFTITCKSDI
;
A
#
# COMPACT_ATOMS: atom_id res chain seq x y z
N MET A 1 -24.68 -22.54 10.41
CA MET A 1 -24.35 -23.25 9.15
C MET A 1 -25.56 -23.22 8.25
N HIS A 2 -25.40 -22.78 7.00
CA HIS A 2 -26.42 -22.89 5.97
C HIS A 2 -26.33 -24.27 5.31
N ILE A 3 -27.46 -24.86 4.99
CA ILE A 3 -27.51 -26.15 4.28
C ILE A 3 -27.69 -25.90 2.79
N PHE A 4 -27.02 -26.68 1.95
CA PHE A 4 -27.22 -26.59 0.51
C PHE A 4 -28.64 -27.01 0.13
N PRO A 5 -29.36 -26.24 -0.71
CA PRO A 5 -30.75 -26.53 -1.04
C PRO A 5 -30.95 -27.75 -1.97
N SER A 6 -29.87 -28.21 -2.62
CA SER A 6 -29.87 -29.36 -3.52
C SER A 6 -28.83 -30.38 -3.10
N GLU A 7 -29.00 -31.63 -3.57
CA GLU A 7 -28.02 -32.69 -3.35
C GLU A 7 -26.69 -32.32 -4.03
N ILE A 8 -25.60 -32.44 -3.29
CA ILE A 8 -24.25 -32.10 -3.77
C ILE A 8 -23.73 -33.25 -4.62
N THR A 9 -23.57 -33.01 -5.91
CA THR A 9 -22.99 -33.96 -6.86
C THR A 9 -21.51 -33.75 -7.10
N GLU A 10 -20.98 -32.60 -6.70
CA GLU A 10 -19.57 -32.23 -6.85
C GLU A 10 -18.68 -33.06 -5.93
N ARG A 11 -17.52 -33.47 -6.43
CA ARG A 11 -16.51 -34.15 -5.62
C ARG A 11 -15.96 -33.20 -4.57
N LEU A 12 -15.94 -33.64 -3.32
CA LEU A 12 -15.36 -32.84 -2.23
C LEU A 12 -13.85 -32.69 -2.42
N PRO A 13 -13.27 -31.53 -2.04
CA PRO A 13 -11.85 -31.33 -2.09
C PRO A 13 -11.13 -32.29 -1.12
N GLU A 14 -10.06 -32.89 -1.55
CA GLU A 14 -9.23 -33.80 -0.73
C GLU A 14 -8.41 -33.04 0.32
N ARG A 15 -8.13 -31.77 0.05
CA ARG A 15 -7.32 -30.87 0.87
C ARG A 15 -7.99 -29.51 1.00
N PHE A 16 -7.69 -28.83 2.09
CA PHE A 16 -8.21 -27.49 2.32
C PHE A 16 -7.59 -26.47 1.38
N THR A 17 -8.38 -25.52 0.90
CA THR A 17 -7.96 -24.43 0.03
C THR A 17 -6.80 -23.61 0.64
N ASP A 18 -5.73 -23.38 -0.12
CA ASP A 18 -4.73 -22.35 0.25
C ASP A 18 -5.31 -20.95 0.02
N PRO A 19 -5.67 -20.18 1.07
CA PRO A 19 -6.37 -18.90 0.92
C PRO A 19 -5.55 -17.82 0.22
N PHE A 20 -4.24 -18.02 0.05
CA PHE A 20 -3.36 -17.07 -0.61
C PHE A 20 -3.21 -17.33 -2.11
N ARG A 21 -3.56 -18.57 -2.56
CA ARG A 21 -3.44 -19.00 -3.96
C ARG A 21 -4.41 -20.12 -4.25
N TYR A 22 -5.53 -19.83 -4.84
CA TYR A 22 -6.52 -20.82 -5.17
C TYR A 22 -7.34 -20.48 -6.42
N ALA A 23 -7.83 -21.50 -7.09
CA ALA A 23 -9.00 -21.38 -7.95
C ALA A 23 -10.22 -21.77 -7.12
N PRO A 24 -11.28 -20.94 -7.06
CA PRO A 24 -12.44 -21.23 -6.22
C PRO A 24 -13.06 -22.58 -6.59
N HIS A 25 -13.21 -23.47 -5.60
CA HIS A 25 -13.90 -24.76 -5.79
C HIS A 25 -15.35 -24.54 -6.27
N PRO A 26 -15.94 -25.41 -7.10
CA PRO A 26 -17.33 -25.25 -7.57
C PRO A 26 -18.33 -25.00 -6.43
N LEU A 27 -18.25 -25.76 -5.33
CA LEU A 27 -19.10 -25.56 -4.16
C LEU A 27 -18.93 -24.17 -3.51
N VAL A 28 -17.71 -23.63 -3.53
CA VAL A 28 -17.44 -22.26 -3.04
C VAL A 28 -18.14 -21.23 -3.91
N LYS A 29 -18.10 -21.40 -5.24
CA LYS A 29 -18.80 -20.53 -6.19
C LYS A 29 -20.32 -20.60 -6.01
N GLU A 30 -20.85 -21.80 -5.83
CA GLU A 30 -22.27 -22.03 -5.60
C GLU A 30 -22.73 -21.37 -4.29
N ALA A 31 -22.00 -21.58 -3.18
CA ALA A 31 -22.28 -20.95 -1.89
C ALA A 31 -22.21 -19.41 -1.97
N ALA A 32 -21.20 -18.86 -2.66
CA ALA A 32 -21.12 -17.43 -2.90
C ALA A 32 -22.33 -16.89 -3.69
N GLY A 33 -22.79 -17.65 -4.70
CA GLY A 33 -24.03 -17.31 -5.43
C GLY A 33 -25.27 -17.28 -4.53
N PHE A 34 -25.38 -18.17 -3.53
CA PHE A 34 -26.48 -18.12 -2.55
C PHE A 34 -26.36 -16.87 -1.66
N VAL A 35 -25.17 -16.54 -1.17
CA VAL A 35 -24.94 -15.35 -0.33
C VAL A 35 -25.26 -14.08 -1.11
N ILE A 36 -24.83 -13.97 -2.37
CA ILE A 36 -25.15 -12.82 -3.25
C ILE A 36 -26.67 -12.66 -3.38
N ARG A 37 -27.38 -13.72 -3.75
CA ARG A 37 -28.85 -13.69 -3.89
C ARG A 37 -29.57 -13.35 -2.56
N GLU A 38 -29.07 -13.81 -1.44
CA GLU A 38 -29.63 -13.46 -0.13
C GLU A 38 -29.49 -11.97 0.15
N ILE A 39 -28.30 -11.39 -0.10
CA ILE A 39 -28.07 -9.94 0.06
C ILE A 39 -29.00 -9.15 -0.90
N GLU A 40 -29.07 -9.53 -2.18
CA GLU A 40 -29.90 -8.87 -3.18
C GLU A 40 -31.40 -8.95 -2.88
N SER A 41 -31.85 -10.02 -2.18
CA SER A 41 -33.24 -10.16 -1.75
C SER A 41 -33.63 -9.24 -0.58
N ARG A 42 -32.65 -8.61 0.07
CA ARG A 42 -32.83 -7.74 1.25
C ARG A 42 -32.32 -6.33 0.93
N PRO A 43 -33.24 -5.38 0.56
CA PRO A 43 -32.84 -4.05 0.08
C PRO A 43 -31.94 -3.28 1.05
N ASP A 44 -32.20 -3.39 2.37
CA ASP A 44 -31.38 -2.78 3.43
C ASP A 44 -29.94 -3.29 3.44
N LEU A 45 -29.75 -4.59 3.26
CA LEU A 45 -28.42 -5.18 3.17
C LEU A 45 -27.75 -4.87 1.83
N HIS A 46 -28.51 -4.96 0.73
CA HIS A 46 -27.98 -4.65 -0.60
C HIS A 46 -27.37 -3.25 -0.64
N GLU A 47 -28.10 -2.22 -0.18
CA GLU A 47 -27.60 -0.86 -0.12
C GLU A 47 -26.33 -0.74 0.74
N ALA A 48 -26.33 -1.33 1.95
CA ALA A 48 -25.20 -1.26 2.86
C ALA A 48 -23.94 -1.99 2.33
N PHE A 49 -24.10 -3.11 1.62
CA PHE A 49 -23.00 -3.85 1.02
C PHE A 49 -22.51 -3.23 -0.32
N MET A 50 -23.34 -2.44 -1.01
CA MET A 50 -22.95 -1.77 -2.27
C MET A 50 -21.82 -0.75 -2.10
N GLU A 51 -21.58 -0.24 -0.90
CA GLU A 51 -20.38 0.56 -0.60
C GLU A 51 -19.05 -0.21 -0.85
N GLY A 52 -19.14 -1.53 -1.05
CA GLY A 52 -18.01 -2.41 -1.32
C GLY A 52 -17.47 -3.13 -0.09
N LYS A 53 -17.57 -4.46 -0.09
CA LYS A 53 -17.10 -5.33 1.01
C LYS A 53 -16.50 -6.63 0.49
N MET A 54 -15.48 -7.10 1.21
CA MET A 54 -14.98 -8.45 1.04
C MET A 54 -15.88 -9.40 1.82
N LEU A 55 -16.51 -10.31 1.11
CA LEU A 55 -17.28 -11.43 1.64
C LEU A 55 -16.44 -12.70 1.60
N GLY A 56 -16.79 -13.68 2.43
CA GLY A 56 -16.19 -15.00 2.41
C GLY A 56 -17.21 -16.08 2.59
N VAL A 57 -16.95 -17.23 2.01
CA VAL A 57 -17.68 -18.46 2.24
C VAL A 57 -16.72 -19.59 2.62
N LEU A 58 -17.14 -20.43 3.56
CA LEU A 58 -16.41 -21.61 4.02
C LEU A 58 -17.32 -22.82 3.93
N ILE A 59 -16.96 -23.78 3.11
CA ILE A 59 -17.62 -25.08 3.02
C ILE A 59 -17.20 -25.91 4.22
N VAL A 60 -18.15 -26.45 4.95
CA VAL A 60 -17.94 -27.21 6.19
C VAL A 60 -18.75 -28.50 6.19
N SER A 61 -18.30 -29.48 6.98
CA SER A 61 -19.16 -30.59 7.42
C SER A 61 -19.29 -30.60 8.93
N ASP A 62 -20.45 -31.01 9.43
CA ASP A 62 -20.64 -31.29 10.85
C ASP A 62 -20.13 -32.69 11.23
N ASN A 63 -20.32 -33.06 12.50
CA ASN A 63 -19.88 -34.35 13.04
C ASN A 63 -20.69 -35.56 12.47
N ASP A 64 -21.88 -35.32 11.93
CA ASP A 64 -22.72 -36.33 11.28
C ASP A 64 -22.42 -36.46 9.78
N GLY A 65 -21.48 -35.66 9.27
CA GLY A 65 -21.08 -35.61 7.87
C GLY A 65 -22.00 -34.76 6.99
N GLN A 66 -22.93 -33.99 7.57
CA GLN A 66 -23.80 -33.10 6.84
C GLN A 66 -22.98 -31.92 6.29
N LEU A 67 -23.10 -31.67 4.99
CA LEU A 67 -22.42 -30.57 4.31
C LEU A 67 -23.24 -29.28 4.38
N GLY A 68 -22.53 -28.19 4.56
CA GLY A 68 -23.10 -26.85 4.53
C GLY A 68 -22.03 -25.79 4.28
N TYR A 69 -22.44 -24.55 4.38
CA TYR A 69 -21.51 -23.43 4.26
C TYR A 69 -21.74 -22.39 5.36
N LEU A 70 -20.69 -21.66 5.66
CA LEU A 70 -20.68 -20.46 6.49
C LEU A 70 -20.47 -19.25 5.59
N ALA A 71 -21.12 -18.13 5.89
CA ALA A 71 -20.92 -16.84 5.25
C ALA A 71 -20.34 -15.83 6.24
N GLY A 72 -19.42 -15.00 5.79
CA GLY A 72 -18.79 -13.94 6.60
C GLY A 72 -18.48 -12.72 5.77
N PHE A 73 -18.26 -11.57 6.43
CA PHE A 73 -17.85 -10.32 5.80
C PHE A 73 -16.74 -9.64 6.60
N SER A 74 -15.94 -8.81 5.91
CA SER A 74 -14.86 -8.04 6.52
C SER A 74 -15.38 -6.80 7.25
N GLY A 75 -14.82 -6.52 8.45
CA GLY A 75 -15.13 -5.34 9.26
C GLY A 75 -16.61 -5.31 9.70
N ASN A 76 -17.24 -4.15 9.53
CA ASN A 76 -18.66 -3.90 9.78
C ASN A 76 -19.39 -3.46 8.50
N VAL A 77 -20.70 -3.53 8.48
CA VAL A 77 -21.58 -3.11 7.38
C VAL A 77 -22.71 -2.27 7.97
N GLY A 78 -22.91 -1.06 7.48
CA GLY A 78 -23.92 -0.15 8.03
C GLY A 78 -23.73 0.14 9.52
N GLY A 79 -22.49 0.08 10.04
CA GLY A 79 -22.19 0.31 11.47
C GLY A 79 -22.47 -0.89 12.39
N VAL A 80 -22.80 -2.08 11.86
CA VAL A 80 -23.01 -3.30 12.65
C VAL A 80 -21.97 -4.38 12.33
N SER A 81 -21.54 -5.10 13.37
CA SER A 81 -20.53 -6.19 13.27
C SER A 81 -21.16 -7.57 13.07
N HIS A 82 -22.44 -7.71 13.38
CA HIS A 82 -23.16 -8.98 13.29
C HIS A 82 -24.48 -8.82 12.52
N ILE A 83 -24.66 -9.65 11.50
CA ILE A 83 -25.85 -9.70 10.65
C ILE A 83 -26.35 -11.15 10.65
N ASN A 84 -27.65 -11.34 10.79
CA ASN A 84 -28.25 -12.68 10.77
C ASN A 84 -27.98 -13.37 9.42
N GLY A 85 -27.54 -14.62 9.44
CA GLY A 85 -27.08 -15.38 8.27
C GLY A 85 -25.55 -15.34 8.07
N PHE A 86 -24.84 -14.45 8.76
CA PHE A 86 -23.38 -14.36 8.70
C PHE A 86 -22.75 -14.75 10.05
N VAL A 87 -21.51 -15.25 10.00
CA VAL A 87 -20.76 -15.57 11.22
C VAL A 87 -20.50 -14.29 12.03
N PRO A 88 -20.53 -14.36 13.38
CA PRO A 88 -20.25 -13.22 14.23
C PRO A 88 -18.77 -12.82 14.16
N PRO A 89 -18.40 -11.60 14.60
CA PRO A 89 -17.02 -11.21 14.78
C PRO A 89 -16.31 -12.12 15.81
N ILE A 90 -14.99 -12.24 15.72
CA ILE A 90 -14.17 -12.98 16.71
C ILE A 90 -14.31 -12.32 18.08
N TYR A 91 -14.30 -10.99 18.10
CA TYR A 91 -14.56 -10.15 19.27
C TYR A 91 -15.42 -8.95 18.84
N ASP A 92 -16.48 -8.63 19.61
CA ASP A 92 -17.36 -7.50 19.26
C ASP A 92 -16.82 -6.19 19.83
N LEU A 93 -16.21 -5.39 18.96
CA LEU A 93 -15.73 -4.04 19.28
C LEU A 93 -16.85 -2.99 19.31
N LEU A 94 -18.04 -3.31 18.79
CA LEU A 94 -19.15 -2.35 18.67
C LEU A 94 -20.10 -2.40 19.87
N ASP A 95 -19.88 -3.31 20.86
CA ASP A 95 -20.64 -3.32 22.10
C ASP A 95 -20.53 -1.95 22.81
N PRO A 96 -21.63 -1.17 22.95
CA PRO A 96 -21.59 0.16 23.54
C PRO A 96 -21.09 0.19 24.99
N SER A 97 -21.26 -0.91 25.73
CA SER A 97 -20.81 -1.07 27.12
C SER A 97 -19.42 -1.68 27.23
N GLY A 98 -18.85 -2.09 26.09
CA GLY A 98 -17.56 -2.76 26.02
C GLY A 98 -16.37 -1.83 26.34
N HIS A 99 -15.31 -2.42 26.85
CA HIS A 99 -14.08 -1.70 27.22
C HIS A 99 -13.54 -0.84 26.05
N PHE A 100 -13.63 -1.34 24.83
CA PHE A 100 -13.19 -0.60 23.64
C PHE A 100 -13.92 0.74 23.52
N LYS A 101 -15.26 0.75 23.58
CA LYS A 101 -16.06 1.96 23.42
C LYS A 101 -15.82 2.99 24.53
N LEU A 102 -15.60 2.53 25.77
CA LEU A 102 -15.26 3.41 26.88
C LEU A 102 -13.90 4.09 26.66
N ARG A 103 -12.88 3.32 26.26
CA ARG A 103 -11.54 3.86 25.99
C ARG A 103 -11.50 4.74 24.74
N GLU A 104 -12.25 4.40 23.69
CA GLU A 104 -12.42 5.21 22.49
C GLU A 104 -12.99 6.59 22.83
N ALA A 105 -14.00 6.64 23.72
CA ALA A 105 -14.59 7.90 24.19
C ALA A 105 -13.56 8.77 24.95
N GLU A 106 -12.72 8.15 25.79
CA GLU A 106 -11.64 8.87 26.50
C GLU A 106 -10.60 9.46 25.52
N ILE A 107 -10.21 8.69 24.48
CA ILE A 107 -9.29 9.15 23.43
C ILE A 107 -9.92 10.29 22.63
N THR A 108 -11.22 10.18 22.33
CA THR A 108 -11.98 11.22 21.64
C THR A 108 -12.04 12.51 22.45
N ALA A 109 -12.21 12.43 23.79
CA ALA A 109 -12.16 13.61 24.65
C ALA A 109 -10.78 14.31 24.56
N VAL A 110 -9.68 13.56 24.56
CA VAL A 110 -8.33 14.15 24.39
C VAL A 110 -8.18 14.79 23.00
N ASN A 111 -8.78 14.24 21.93
CA ASN A 111 -8.78 14.90 20.63
C ASN A 111 -9.53 16.24 20.67
N HIS A 112 -10.70 16.29 21.31
CA HIS A 112 -11.43 17.55 21.49
C HIS A 112 -10.61 18.60 22.26
N ASP A 113 -9.86 18.19 23.30
CA ASP A 113 -8.97 19.10 24.03
C ASP A 113 -7.85 19.64 23.12
N ILE A 114 -7.26 18.80 22.27
CA ILE A 114 -6.24 19.21 21.29
C ILE A 114 -6.84 20.21 20.30
N ASP A 115 -8.01 19.93 19.75
CA ASP A 115 -8.67 20.78 18.76
C ASP A 115 -9.11 22.12 19.38
N ALA A 116 -9.55 22.10 20.64
CA ALA A 116 -9.90 23.30 21.38
C ALA A 116 -8.68 24.23 21.60
N LEU A 117 -7.51 23.66 21.90
CA LEU A 117 -6.28 24.44 22.03
C LEU A 117 -5.78 24.99 20.69
N LEU A 118 -5.83 24.17 19.63
CA LEU A 118 -5.44 24.57 18.26
C LEU A 118 -6.34 25.68 17.70
N GLY A 119 -7.64 25.63 18.00
CA GLY A 119 -8.64 26.62 17.60
C GLY A 119 -8.82 27.77 18.62
N SER A 120 -8.02 27.82 19.68
CA SER A 120 -8.23 28.78 20.76
C SER A 120 -8.03 30.22 20.30
N PRO A 121 -8.92 31.16 20.71
CA PRO A 121 -8.75 32.58 20.45
C PRO A 121 -7.39 33.10 20.95
N LEU A 122 -6.92 32.58 22.08
CA LEU A 122 -5.63 32.96 22.68
C LEU A 122 -4.45 32.64 21.73
N LEU A 123 -4.38 31.44 21.18
CA LEU A 123 -3.29 31.06 20.25
C LEU A 123 -3.32 31.92 18.98
N LYS A 124 -4.51 32.24 18.50
CA LYS A 124 -4.70 33.12 17.34
C LYS A 124 -4.23 34.55 17.67
N GLU A 125 -4.67 35.12 18.80
CA GLU A 125 -4.28 36.47 19.24
C GLU A 125 -2.77 36.58 19.42
N LEU A 126 -2.13 35.59 20.05
CA LEU A 126 -0.69 35.53 20.22
C LEU A 126 0.04 35.47 18.87
N THR A 127 -0.44 34.66 17.92
CA THR A 127 0.16 34.54 16.61
C THR A 127 0.02 35.83 15.79
N ASP A 128 -1.16 36.45 15.83
CA ASP A 128 -1.42 37.71 15.15
C ASP A 128 -0.57 38.85 15.78
N SER A 129 -0.45 38.85 17.10
CA SER A 129 0.39 39.81 17.85
C SER A 129 1.87 39.63 17.50
N LEU A 130 2.35 38.39 17.43
CA LEU A 130 3.73 38.11 17.02
C LEU A 130 4.02 38.67 15.62
N SER A 131 3.14 38.38 14.67
CA SER A 131 3.25 38.88 13.28
C SER A 131 3.27 40.40 13.22
N CYS A 132 2.39 41.06 13.98
CA CYS A 132 2.32 42.52 14.08
C CYS A 132 3.61 43.11 14.66
N PHE A 133 4.13 42.52 15.75
CA PHE A 133 5.35 42.98 16.42
C PHE A 133 6.59 42.76 15.54
N GLU A 134 6.68 41.65 14.83
CA GLU A 134 7.78 41.39 13.89
C GLU A 134 7.77 42.40 12.73
N LYS A 135 6.59 42.75 12.22
CA LYS A 135 6.43 43.77 11.17
C LYS A 135 6.81 45.14 11.68
N SER A 136 6.31 45.56 12.85
CA SER A 136 6.63 46.87 13.47
C SER A 136 8.13 46.99 13.76
N ARG A 137 8.75 45.94 14.29
CA ARG A 137 10.21 45.85 14.48
C ARG A 137 10.96 46.13 13.17
N ASP A 138 10.58 45.49 12.10
CA ASP A 138 11.29 45.56 10.82
C ASP A 138 11.11 46.95 10.20
N GLU A 139 9.93 47.57 10.32
CA GLU A 139 9.64 48.92 9.86
C GLU A 139 10.47 49.97 10.66
N GLU A 140 10.46 49.92 12.02
CA GLU A 140 11.20 50.86 12.84
C GLU A 140 12.73 50.75 12.67
N ILE A 141 13.24 49.52 12.62
CA ILE A 141 14.68 49.27 12.37
C ILE A 141 15.06 49.72 10.97
N GLY A 142 14.19 49.52 9.98
CA GLY A 142 14.39 49.97 8.61
C GLY A 142 14.46 51.49 8.51
N PHE A 143 13.51 52.20 9.16
CA PHE A 143 13.50 53.66 9.24
C PHE A 143 14.77 54.21 9.93
N MET A 144 15.16 53.64 11.07
CA MET A 144 16.36 54.02 11.79
C MET A 144 17.63 53.84 10.94
N LYS A 145 17.77 52.71 10.24
CA LYS A 145 18.91 52.46 9.33
C LYS A 145 18.95 53.45 8.17
N THR A 146 17.81 53.83 7.59
CA THR A 146 17.72 54.83 6.53
C THR A 146 18.15 56.19 7.05
N ARG A 147 17.68 56.64 8.22
CA ARG A 147 18.06 57.88 8.89
C ARG A 147 19.58 57.90 9.13
N MET A 148 20.13 56.82 9.70
CA MET A 148 21.57 56.70 9.96
C MET A 148 22.40 56.76 8.66
N GLY A 149 21.89 56.22 7.57
CA GLY A 149 22.51 56.30 6.26
C GLY A 149 22.61 57.74 5.71
N LEU A 150 21.56 58.54 5.89
CA LEU A 150 21.53 59.96 5.56
C LEU A 150 22.49 60.75 6.46
N SER A 151 22.42 60.58 7.77
CA SER A 151 23.33 61.25 8.73
C SER A 151 24.79 60.88 8.46
N LYS A 152 25.08 59.65 8.09
CA LYS A 152 26.45 59.23 7.71
C LYS A 152 26.99 60.03 6.49
N LYS A 153 26.16 60.21 5.45
CA LYS A 153 26.53 61.01 4.26
C LYS A 153 26.81 62.46 4.65
N GLN A 154 25.94 63.09 5.48
CA GLN A 154 26.12 64.43 5.98
C GLN A 154 27.40 64.58 6.79
N ARG A 155 27.73 63.62 7.67
CA ARG A 155 28.97 63.62 8.46
C ARG A 155 30.23 63.47 7.57
N GLU A 156 30.13 62.66 6.48
CA GLU A 156 31.21 62.51 5.54
C GLU A 156 31.50 63.80 4.75
N GLU A 157 30.44 64.54 4.37
CA GLU A 157 30.56 65.86 3.74
C GLU A 157 31.16 66.91 4.72
N ALA A 158 30.63 66.95 5.97
CA ALA A 158 31.15 67.86 6.99
C ALA A 158 32.65 67.63 7.33
N ARG A 159 33.10 66.38 7.31
CA ARG A 159 34.52 66.01 7.50
C ARG A 159 35.43 66.51 6.40
N LYS A 160 34.93 66.60 5.16
CA LYS A 160 35.72 67.10 4.03
C LYS A 160 35.96 68.61 4.09
N GLY A 161 35.12 69.35 4.82
CA GLY A 161 35.15 70.81 4.93
C GLY A 161 35.80 71.38 6.20
N THR A 162 36.40 70.53 7.09
CA THR A 162 36.95 71.04 8.36
C THR A 162 38.12 70.21 8.90
N ASP A 163 39.11 70.93 9.47
CA ASP A 163 40.21 70.34 10.25
C ASP A 163 40.05 70.62 11.78
N ASP A 164 38.91 71.15 12.22
CA ASP A 164 38.66 71.43 13.64
C ASP A 164 38.49 70.13 14.47
N PRO A 165 39.42 69.83 15.40
CA PRO A 165 39.41 68.62 16.20
C PRO A 165 38.12 68.48 17.07
N THR A 166 37.54 69.60 17.49
CA THR A 166 36.32 69.64 18.32
C THR A 166 35.11 69.16 17.51
N LEU A 167 34.97 69.64 16.28
CA LEU A 167 33.93 69.25 15.36
C LEU A 167 34.06 67.78 14.94
N LEU A 168 35.30 67.33 14.61
CA LEU A 168 35.55 65.93 14.27
C LEU A 168 35.19 64.97 15.40
N SER A 169 35.51 65.34 16.66
CA SER A 169 35.13 64.53 17.83
C SER A 169 33.61 64.50 18.08
N ALA A 170 32.91 65.60 17.78
CA ALA A 170 31.44 65.65 17.87
C ALA A 170 30.78 64.71 16.82
N LEU A 171 31.25 64.70 15.57
CA LEU A 171 30.75 63.80 14.52
C LEU A 171 30.97 62.31 14.85
N VAL A 172 32.05 61.99 15.56
CA VAL A 172 32.30 60.60 16.03
C VAL A 172 31.31 60.23 17.14
N ARG A 173 31.10 61.13 18.13
CA ARG A 173 30.15 60.91 19.22
C ARG A 173 28.71 60.71 18.69
N GLU A 174 28.29 61.50 17.71
CA GLU A 174 26.99 61.36 17.05
C GLU A 174 26.82 59.97 16.40
N SER A 175 27.83 59.52 15.63
CA SER A 175 27.82 58.19 15.05
C SER A 175 27.75 57.05 16.08
N GLN A 176 28.45 57.22 17.22
CA GLN A 176 28.41 56.25 18.31
C GLN A 176 27.04 56.25 18.99
N PHE A 177 26.45 57.42 19.20
CA PHE A 177 25.11 57.55 19.76
C PHE A 177 24.05 56.86 18.89
N GLU A 178 24.02 57.13 17.59
CA GLU A 178 23.07 56.47 16.67
C GLU A 178 23.21 54.94 16.66
N LYS A 179 24.46 54.41 16.70
CA LYS A 179 24.69 52.96 16.82
C LYS A 179 24.17 52.39 18.13
N ALA A 180 24.35 53.15 19.25
CA ALA A 180 23.84 52.73 20.56
C ALA A 180 22.31 52.75 20.60
N GLU A 181 21.68 53.78 19.99
CA GLU A 181 20.20 53.81 19.84
C GLU A 181 19.67 52.64 19.03
N LEU A 182 20.26 52.32 17.88
CA LEU A 182 19.85 51.17 17.08
C LEU A 182 19.99 49.84 17.85
N LYS A 183 21.06 49.73 18.65
CA LYS A 183 21.25 48.53 19.51
C LYS A 183 20.16 48.45 20.60
N ARG A 184 19.82 49.57 21.24
CA ARG A 184 18.73 49.62 22.23
C ARG A 184 17.36 49.29 21.61
N LEU A 185 17.07 49.84 20.45
CA LEU A 185 15.83 49.58 19.71
C LEU A 185 15.67 48.09 19.41
N LYS A 186 16.73 47.45 18.87
CA LYS A 186 16.72 46.01 18.61
C LYS A 186 16.50 45.20 19.87
N ALA A 187 17.20 45.52 20.97
CA ALA A 187 17.06 44.82 22.24
C ALA A 187 15.63 44.92 22.81
N CYS A 188 15.00 46.10 22.72
CA CYS A 188 13.64 46.33 23.17
C CYS A 188 12.62 45.48 22.38
N TRP A 189 12.78 45.40 21.05
CA TRP A 189 11.91 44.55 20.21
C TRP A 189 12.13 43.07 20.45
N GLU A 190 13.39 42.62 20.61
CA GLU A 190 13.69 41.23 20.95
C GLU A 190 13.07 40.79 22.27
N GLU A 191 13.10 41.63 23.29
CA GLU A 191 12.47 41.34 24.58
C GLU A 191 10.95 41.19 24.47
N LYS A 192 10.28 42.11 23.75
CA LYS A 192 8.83 42.04 23.52
C LYS A 192 8.43 40.78 22.71
N ILE A 193 9.15 40.48 21.65
CA ILE A 193 8.91 39.33 20.80
C ILE A 193 9.19 38.01 21.53
N ALA A 194 10.25 37.96 22.36
CA ALA A 194 10.61 36.80 23.15
C ALA A 194 9.51 36.42 24.16
N LEU A 195 8.83 37.40 24.74
CA LEU A 195 7.72 37.17 25.68
C LEU A 195 6.56 36.45 24.97
N ILE A 196 6.12 36.98 23.81
CA ILE A 196 5.03 36.38 23.04
C ILE A 196 5.42 34.98 22.54
N ARG A 197 6.66 34.79 22.05
CA ARG A 197 7.16 33.49 21.65
C ARG A 197 7.15 32.47 22.77
N LYS A 198 7.43 32.90 24.00
CA LYS A 198 7.36 32.06 25.20
C LYS A 198 5.92 31.59 25.42
N ASP A 199 4.95 32.51 25.38
CA ASP A 199 3.54 32.17 25.60
C ASP A 199 3.01 31.20 24.51
N ILE A 200 3.39 31.42 23.26
CA ILE A 200 3.08 30.49 22.16
C ILE A 200 3.72 29.11 22.42
N ALA A 201 4.98 29.07 22.86
CA ALA A 201 5.68 27.81 23.12
C ALA A 201 5.04 27.03 24.27
N GLU A 202 4.50 27.70 25.28
CA GLU A 202 3.77 27.06 26.39
C GLU A 202 2.49 26.37 25.89
N VAL A 203 1.70 27.03 25.04
CA VAL A 203 0.51 26.41 24.42
C VAL A 203 0.89 25.23 23.49
N GLN A 204 1.95 25.40 22.70
CA GLN A 204 2.45 24.33 21.83
C GLN A 204 2.96 23.12 22.62
N GLU A 205 3.56 23.32 23.79
CA GLU A 205 3.99 22.24 24.68
C GLU A 205 2.81 21.48 25.26
N GLN A 206 1.74 22.17 25.67
CA GLN A 206 0.49 21.53 26.11
C GLN A 206 -0.10 20.65 25.00
N ILE A 207 -0.16 21.17 23.77
CA ILE A 207 -0.63 20.40 22.59
C ILE A 207 0.24 19.16 22.35
N ARG A 208 1.58 19.30 22.44
CA ARG A 208 2.51 18.15 22.32
C ARG A 208 2.27 17.10 23.40
N GLY A 209 2.09 17.52 24.63
CA GLY A 209 1.79 16.65 25.77
C GLY A 209 0.49 15.85 25.55
N LEU A 210 -0.58 16.52 25.11
CA LEU A 210 -1.86 15.87 24.82
C LEU A 210 -1.75 14.90 23.63
N LYS A 211 -1.04 15.27 22.55
CA LYS A 211 -0.79 14.39 21.42
C LYS A 211 0.00 13.13 21.82
N SER A 212 1.00 13.29 22.70
CA SER A 212 1.76 12.16 23.23
C SER A 212 0.88 11.24 24.11
N LYS A 213 0.06 11.83 24.99
CA LYS A 213 -0.91 11.10 25.81
C LYS A 213 -1.89 10.32 24.94
N ARG A 214 -2.47 10.97 23.92
CA ARG A 214 -3.39 10.32 22.97
C ARG A 214 -2.73 9.13 22.25
N ALA A 215 -1.49 9.30 21.76
CA ALA A 215 -0.75 8.22 21.10
C ALA A 215 -0.55 7.02 22.04
N ALA A 216 -0.10 7.27 23.28
CA ALA A 216 0.07 6.21 24.28
C ALA A 216 -1.24 5.47 24.60
N MET A 217 -2.35 6.21 24.76
CA MET A 217 -3.68 5.62 24.99
C MET A 217 -4.14 4.77 23.79
N SER A 218 -3.89 5.24 22.57
CA SER A 218 -4.23 4.47 21.34
C SER A 218 -3.40 3.19 21.24
N ASP A 219 -2.10 3.25 21.51
CA ASP A 219 -1.22 2.08 21.51
C ASP A 219 -1.61 1.05 22.58
N GLU A 220 -1.96 1.52 23.78
CA GLU A 220 -2.44 0.65 24.86
C GLU A 220 -3.75 -0.04 24.47
N LEU A 221 -4.72 0.71 23.94
CA LEU A 221 -5.99 0.17 23.49
C LEU A 221 -5.80 -0.85 22.37
N GLN A 222 -4.92 -0.58 21.41
CA GLN A 222 -4.63 -1.51 20.30
C GLN A 222 -4.01 -2.81 20.80
N LYS A 223 -3.05 -2.75 21.74
CA LYS A 223 -2.47 -3.95 22.36
C LYS A 223 -3.52 -4.74 23.11
N TRP A 224 -4.40 -4.06 23.85
CA TRP A 224 -5.50 -4.70 24.55
C TRP A 224 -6.44 -5.41 23.57
N ILE A 225 -6.86 -4.74 22.47
CA ILE A 225 -7.68 -5.35 21.42
C ILE A 225 -7.04 -6.65 20.94
N PHE A 226 -5.78 -6.63 20.53
CA PHE A 226 -5.10 -7.82 20.02
C PHE A 226 -4.97 -8.96 21.04
N SER A 227 -5.00 -8.65 22.34
CA SER A 227 -5.03 -9.66 23.40
C SER A 227 -6.41 -10.31 23.56
N GLN A 228 -7.50 -9.62 23.18
CA GLN A 228 -8.88 -10.13 23.27
C GLN A 228 -9.26 -10.99 22.07
N TYR A 229 -8.61 -10.80 20.92
CA TYR A 229 -8.86 -11.62 19.73
C TYR A 229 -8.12 -12.95 19.84
N ILE A 230 -8.77 -13.93 20.46
CA ILE A 230 -8.24 -15.30 20.57
C ILE A 230 -8.79 -16.11 19.41
N VAL A 231 -7.92 -16.75 18.66
CA VAL A 231 -8.25 -17.63 17.53
C VAL A 231 -7.72 -19.03 17.77
N HIS A 232 -8.39 -20.02 17.19
CA HIS A 232 -8.05 -21.42 17.33
C HIS A 232 -7.52 -21.99 16.00
N ASN A 233 -6.74 -23.06 16.10
CA ASN A 233 -6.36 -23.88 14.95
C ASN A 233 -7.15 -25.21 14.94
N GLN A 234 -6.96 -26.01 13.89
CA GLN A 234 -7.62 -27.31 13.75
C GLN A 234 -7.30 -28.30 14.91
N ASN A 235 -6.15 -28.15 15.58
CA ASN A 235 -5.77 -28.98 16.72
C ASN A 235 -6.41 -28.54 18.05
N GLY A 236 -7.22 -27.46 18.05
CA GLY A 236 -7.85 -26.90 19.25
C GLY A 236 -6.94 -25.99 20.08
N GLU A 237 -5.74 -25.64 19.59
CA GLU A 237 -4.88 -24.68 20.26
C GLU A 237 -5.40 -23.27 20.07
N GLY A 238 -5.60 -22.53 21.18
CA GLY A 238 -6.03 -21.13 21.17
C GLY A 238 -4.85 -20.18 21.37
N LYS A 239 -4.79 -19.07 20.61
CA LYS A 239 -3.75 -18.05 20.74
C LYS A 239 -4.29 -16.66 20.42
N SER A 240 -3.79 -15.62 21.15
CA SER A 240 -4.17 -14.24 20.82
C SER A 240 -3.47 -13.78 19.53
N ILE A 241 -4.08 -12.84 18.82
CA ILE A 241 -3.46 -12.21 17.63
C ILE A 241 -2.12 -11.57 18.03
N GLY A 242 -2.08 -10.91 19.20
CA GLY A 242 -0.86 -10.29 19.71
C GLY A 242 0.29 -11.29 19.83
N ASP A 243 0.03 -12.47 20.41
CA ASP A 243 1.04 -13.52 20.59
C ASP A 243 1.45 -14.16 19.27
N ILE A 244 0.51 -14.38 18.33
CA ILE A 244 0.82 -14.94 17.00
C ILE A 244 1.81 -14.05 16.26
N PHE A 245 1.61 -12.74 16.29
CA PHE A 245 2.50 -11.80 15.61
C PHE A 245 3.83 -11.64 16.36
N ALA A 246 3.81 -11.64 17.69
CA ALA A 246 5.02 -11.56 18.51
C ALA A 246 5.97 -12.73 18.27
N ASP A 247 5.47 -13.95 18.12
CA ASP A 247 6.26 -15.14 17.78
C ASP A 247 7.04 -14.97 16.45
N LEU A 248 6.54 -14.16 15.55
CA LEU A 248 7.14 -13.87 14.25
C LEU A 248 8.01 -12.60 14.27
N GLY A 249 8.13 -11.92 15.42
CA GLY A 249 8.81 -10.63 15.54
C GLY A 249 8.09 -9.49 14.80
N LEU A 250 6.78 -9.62 14.63
CA LEU A 250 5.94 -8.66 13.90
C LEU A 250 4.99 -7.93 14.84
N THR A 251 4.46 -6.79 14.38
CA THR A 251 3.35 -6.08 15.03
C THR A 251 2.10 -6.21 14.16
N PRO A 252 0.94 -6.61 14.74
CA PRO A 252 -0.29 -6.71 13.98
C PRO A 252 -0.71 -5.34 13.42
N PRO A 253 -1.01 -5.23 12.12
CA PRO A 253 -1.64 -4.03 11.57
C PRO A 253 -3.06 -3.82 12.14
N GLY A 254 -3.56 -2.58 12.12
CA GLY A 254 -4.94 -2.28 12.50
C GLY A 254 -5.96 -3.09 11.69
N GLY A 255 -7.05 -3.54 12.33
CA GLY A 255 -8.08 -4.36 11.71
C GLY A 255 -7.69 -5.82 11.44
N THR A 256 -6.54 -6.31 11.97
CA THR A 256 -6.19 -7.73 11.94
C THR A 256 -7.23 -8.53 12.75
N GLY A 257 -7.73 -9.64 12.17
CA GLY A 257 -8.80 -10.47 12.76
C GLY A 257 -10.21 -10.10 12.30
N GLU A 258 -10.38 -8.96 11.62
CA GLU A 258 -11.69 -8.52 11.13
C GLU A 258 -12.02 -8.97 9.70
N CYS A 259 -11.10 -9.65 9.02
CA CYS A 259 -11.34 -10.21 7.70
C CYS A 259 -12.33 -11.39 7.75
N ALA A 260 -12.95 -11.69 6.60
CA ALA A 260 -13.95 -12.77 6.52
C ALA A 260 -13.35 -14.15 6.83
N ALA A 261 -12.19 -14.48 6.26
CA ALA A 261 -11.54 -15.78 6.42
C ALA A 261 -11.23 -16.17 7.88
N PRO A 262 -10.61 -15.32 8.73
CA PRO A 262 -10.41 -15.63 10.14
C PRO A 262 -11.72 -15.84 10.92
N LYS A 263 -12.75 -15.02 10.67
CA LYS A 263 -14.07 -15.16 11.33
C LYS A 263 -14.71 -16.49 10.99
N LEU A 264 -14.63 -16.90 9.72
CA LEU A 264 -15.21 -18.16 9.23
C LEU A 264 -14.53 -19.37 9.87
N LEU A 265 -13.21 -19.41 9.90
CA LEU A 265 -12.45 -20.52 10.50
C LEU A 265 -12.66 -20.56 12.01
N GLU A 266 -12.61 -19.43 12.69
CA GLU A 266 -12.87 -19.38 14.15
C GLU A 266 -14.26 -19.88 14.50
N HIS A 267 -15.28 -19.45 13.74
CA HIS A 267 -16.64 -19.93 13.94
C HIS A 267 -16.76 -21.43 13.68
N ALA A 268 -16.11 -21.96 12.65
CA ALA A 268 -16.10 -23.39 12.37
C ALA A 268 -15.46 -24.17 13.53
N TYR A 269 -14.30 -23.81 13.98
CA TYR A 269 -13.60 -24.51 15.08
C TYR A 269 -14.38 -24.47 16.39
N ARG A 270 -14.93 -23.32 16.78
CA ARG A 270 -15.73 -23.20 17.99
C ARG A 270 -16.99 -24.04 17.98
N ASN A 271 -17.53 -24.33 16.80
CA ASN A 271 -18.76 -25.14 16.65
C ASN A 271 -18.49 -26.59 16.24
N GLY A 272 -17.23 -27.04 16.27
CA GLY A 272 -16.86 -28.41 15.92
C GLY A 272 -17.10 -28.76 14.44
N LEU A 273 -17.14 -27.75 13.55
CA LEU A 273 -17.31 -27.95 12.12
C LEU A 273 -15.95 -28.19 11.45
N LYS A 274 -15.90 -29.12 10.52
CA LYS A 274 -14.69 -29.43 9.75
C LYS A 274 -14.62 -28.54 8.49
N PRO A 275 -13.61 -27.66 8.35
CA PRO A 275 -13.38 -26.88 7.13
C PRO A 275 -12.99 -27.76 5.95
N LEU A 276 -13.55 -27.52 4.76
CA LEU A 276 -13.29 -28.29 3.54
C LEU A 276 -12.73 -27.42 2.41
N ALA A 277 -13.36 -26.30 2.11
CA ALA A 277 -12.91 -25.34 1.10
C ALA A 277 -13.38 -23.94 1.45
N MET A 278 -12.64 -22.91 1.01
CA MET A 278 -13.03 -21.51 1.25
C MET A 278 -12.75 -20.62 0.04
N GLY A 279 -13.38 -19.45 0.05
CA GLY A 279 -13.07 -18.39 -0.89
C GLY A 279 -13.58 -17.05 -0.39
N GLU A 280 -12.85 -15.99 -0.73
CA GLU A 280 -13.24 -14.60 -0.45
C GLU A 280 -13.55 -13.91 -1.79
N PHE A 281 -14.63 -13.14 -1.86
CA PHE A 281 -15.06 -12.43 -3.04
C PHE A 281 -15.53 -11.01 -2.72
N TRP A 282 -15.45 -10.13 -3.70
CA TRP A 282 -15.87 -8.75 -3.53
C TRP A 282 -17.34 -8.56 -3.85
N TYR A 283 -18.05 -7.80 -3.03
CA TYR A 283 -19.43 -7.37 -3.30
C TYR A 283 -19.51 -5.85 -3.27
N GLY A 284 -20.22 -5.23 -4.23
CA GLY A 284 -20.44 -3.81 -4.33
C GLY A 284 -19.46 -3.07 -5.25
N GLU A 285 -19.35 -1.76 -5.07
CA GLU A 285 -18.55 -0.87 -5.89
C GLU A 285 -17.05 -1.03 -5.64
N SER A 286 -16.23 -0.74 -6.67
CA SER A 286 -14.78 -0.72 -6.55
C SER A 286 -14.32 0.56 -5.84
N PRO A 287 -13.43 0.49 -4.85
CA PRO A 287 -12.82 1.68 -4.29
C PRO A 287 -12.08 2.50 -5.34
N SER A 288 -12.10 3.82 -5.23
CA SER A 288 -11.46 4.72 -6.20
C SER A 288 -9.94 4.54 -6.33
N THR A 289 -9.29 4.00 -5.31
CA THR A 289 -7.83 3.81 -5.25
C THR A 289 -7.38 2.38 -5.54
N ALA A 290 -8.30 1.40 -5.50
CA ALA A 290 -8.00 -0.02 -5.68
C ALA A 290 -8.88 -0.64 -6.75
N VAL A 291 -8.46 -1.77 -7.30
CA VAL A 291 -9.23 -2.52 -8.30
C VAL A 291 -9.99 -3.63 -7.59
N ARG A 292 -11.32 -3.58 -7.64
CA ARG A 292 -12.24 -4.61 -7.14
C ARG A 292 -13.38 -4.81 -8.13
N THR A 293 -13.74 -6.05 -8.38
CA THR A 293 -14.84 -6.41 -9.28
C THR A 293 -15.87 -7.19 -8.51
N HIS A 294 -17.12 -6.77 -8.59
CA HIS A 294 -18.25 -7.46 -7.95
C HIS A 294 -18.30 -8.95 -8.36
N GLY A 295 -18.49 -9.84 -7.40
CA GLY A 295 -18.54 -11.29 -7.59
C GLY A 295 -17.19 -11.96 -7.87
N HIS A 296 -16.10 -11.19 -8.05
CA HIS A 296 -14.79 -11.76 -8.31
C HIS A 296 -14.12 -12.25 -7.02
N PHE A 297 -13.47 -13.43 -7.09
CA PHE A 297 -12.74 -14.02 -5.97
C PHE A 297 -11.32 -13.47 -5.89
N TYR A 298 -10.89 -13.19 -4.66
CA TYR A 298 -9.57 -12.63 -4.36
C TYR A 298 -8.84 -13.45 -3.31
N PRO A 299 -7.51 -13.58 -3.40
CA PRO A 299 -6.73 -14.19 -2.33
C PRO A 299 -6.75 -13.33 -1.06
N SER A 300 -6.64 -13.99 0.09
CA SER A 300 -6.46 -13.32 1.38
C SER A 300 -5.20 -12.46 1.40
N CYS A 301 -5.22 -11.33 2.12
CA CYS A 301 -4.05 -10.47 2.24
C CYS A 301 -2.94 -11.15 3.06
N THR A 302 -1.70 -10.88 2.72
CA THR A 302 -0.54 -11.47 3.41
C THR A 302 -0.10 -10.68 4.65
N SER A 303 -0.46 -9.40 4.75
CA SER A 303 -0.04 -8.52 5.85
C SER A 303 -0.84 -8.73 7.14
N LYS A 304 -2.18 -8.73 7.05
CA LYS A 304 -3.09 -8.92 8.20
C LYS A 304 -3.41 -10.39 8.40
N CYS A 305 -3.83 -11.07 7.32
CA CYS A 305 -4.30 -12.44 7.39
C CYS A 305 -3.17 -13.48 7.34
N GLY A 306 -2.01 -13.17 6.73
CA GLY A 306 -0.92 -14.12 6.56
C GLY A 306 -0.49 -14.84 7.85
N PRO A 307 0.01 -14.12 8.86
CA PRO A 307 0.39 -14.73 10.13
C PRO A 307 -0.76 -15.44 10.85
N LEU A 308 -1.95 -14.82 10.82
CA LEU A 308 -3.13 -15.32 11.49
C LEU A 308 -3.63 -16.63 10.88
N LEU A 309 -3.87 -16.67 9.58
CA LEU A 309 -4.29 -17.87 8.86
C LEU A 309 -3.20 -18.94 8.90
N GLY A 310 -1.92 -18.58 8.88
CA GLY A 310 -0.82 -19.52 9.07
C GLY A 310 -0.89 -20.28 10.40
N PHE A 311 -1.34 -19.62 11.48
CA PHE A 311 -1.62 -20.28 12.76
C PHE A 311 -2.93 -21.09 12.71
N MET A 312 -4.01 -20.49 12.21
CA MET A 312 -5.35 -21.10 12.23
C MET A 312 -5.44 -22.37 11.36
N MET A 313 -4.66 -22.45 10.29
CA MET A 313 -4.62 -23.62 9.40
C MET A 313 -3.69 -24.76 9.88
N LYS A 314 -2.98 -24.61 11.02
CA LYS A 314 -2.21 -25.71 11.59
C LYS A 314 -3.11 -26.91 11.89
N GLY A 315 -2.72 -28.08 11.37
CA GLY A 315 -3.52 -29.30 11.45
C GLY A 315 -4.40 -29.56 10.23
N LEU A 316 -4.57 -28.60 9.31
CA LEU A 316 -5.23 -28.82 8.02
C LEU A 316 -4.20 -29.31 6.98
N GLU A 317 -4.62 -30.27 6.16
CA GLU A 317 -3.90 -30.61 4.92
C GLU A 317 -4.26 -29.60 3.84
N LEU A 318 -3.31 -28.73 3.50
CA LEU A 318 -3.53 -27.70 2.50
C LEU A 318 -3.32 -28.21 1.07
N GLU A 319 -4.07 -27.66 0.12
CA GLU A 319 -3.75 -27.76 -1.29
C GLU A 319 -2.31 -27.30 -1.51
N LYS A 320 -1.51 -28.13 -2.18
CA LYS A 320 -0.16 -27.70 -2.55
C LYS A 320 -0.32 -26.62 -3.61
N ALA A 321 0.20 -25.42 -3.32
CA ALA A 321 0.35 -24.42 -4.37
C ALA A 321 1.05 -25.07 -5.54
N SER A 322 0.48 -24.95 -6.75
CA SER A 322 1.15 -25.39 -7.97
C SER A 322 2.52 -24.71 -8.00
N GLN A 323 3.56 -25.45 -7.63
CA GLN A 323 4.92 -24.97 -7.77
C GLN A 323 5.15 -24.81 -9.26
N ALA A 324 5.75 -23.70 -9.67
CA ALA A 324 6.30 -23.62 -11.01
C ALA A 324 7.25 -24.83 -11.19
N THR A 325 6.81 -25.83 -11.91
CA THR A 325 7.61 -27.06 -12.15
C THR A 325 8.61 -26.86 -13.27
N ALA A 326 8.50 -25.74 -14.01
CA ALA A 326 9.41 -25.40 -15.08
C ALA A 326 10.69 -24.75 -14.52
N GLU A 327 11.82 -25.30 -14.91
CA GLU A 327 13.12 -24.68 -14.69
C GLU A 327 13.29 -23.49 -15.64
N PRO A 328 13.95 -22.40 -15.21
CA PRO A 328 14.19 -21.25 -16.08
C PRO A 328 15.23 -21.63 -17.16
N GLY A 329 14.87 -21.43 -18.43
CA GLY A 329 15.78 -21.63 -19.55
C GLY A 329 16.74 -20.45 -19.72
N ILE A 330 18.04 -20.70 -19.93
CA ILE A 330 19.00 -19.65 -20.31
C ILE A 330 18.74 -19.31 -21.78
N ILE A 331 18.47 -18.02 -22.07
CA ILE A 331 18.21 -17.51 -23.42
C ILE A 331 19.37 -16.70 -24.00
N TYR A 332 20.24 -16.18 -23.12
CA TYR A 332 21.47 -15.50 -23.51
C TYR A 332 22.50 -15.61 -22.39
N GLU A 333 23.76 -15.80 -22.76
CA GLU A 333 24.88 -15.80 -21.82
C GLU A 333 26.16 -15.30 -22.51
N ASP A 334 26.90 -14.44 -21.79
CA ASP A 334 28.24 -14.02 -22.15
C ASP A 334 29.11 -13.83 -20.89
N PRO A 335 30.35 -13.29 -20.96
CA PRO A 335 31.17 -13.04 -19.77
C PRO A 335 30.59 -12.00 -18.78
N TYR A 336 29.64 -11.16 -19.18
CA TYR A 336 29.11 -10.03 -18.40
C TYR A 336 27.70 -10.26 -17.89
N LEU A 337 26.86 -10.89 -18.68
CA LEU A 337 25.43 -11.01 -18.45
C LEU A 337 24.93 -12.45 -18.63
N ILE A 338 23.87 -12.78 -17.91
CA ILE A 338 23.03 -13.95 -18.16
C ILE A 338 21.58 -13.52 -18.19
N ALA A 339 20.85 -13.95 -19.21
CA ALA A 339 19.41 -13.76 -19.34
C ALA A 339 18.71 -15.11 -19.34
N ILE A 340 17.64 -15.19 -18.57
CA ILE A 340 16.78 -16.38 -18.51
C ILE A 340 15.36 -16.07 -18.93
N ASP A 341 14.64 -17.09 -19.41
CA ASP A 341 13.18 -17.09 -19.46
C ASP A 341 12.65 -17.55 -18.11
N LYS A 342 12.29 -16.60 -17.25
CA LYS A 342 11.74 -16.88 -15.93
C LYS A 342 10.31 -17.42 -16.05
N PRO A 343 10.00 -18.63 -15.57
CA PRO A 343 8.62 -19.12 -15.58
C PRO A 343 7.71 -18.29 -14.65
N SER A 344 6.41 -18.25 -14.97
CA SER A 344 5.39 -17.69 -14.09
C SER A 344 5.34 -18.48 -12.77
N GLY A 345 5.13 -17.80 -11.64
CA GLY A 345 5.09 -18.41 -10.30
C GLY A 345 6.45 -18.58 -9.61
N MET A 346 7.57 -18.30 -10.29
CA MET A 346 8.91 -18.32 -9.72
C MET A 346 9.30 -16.91 -9.20
N PRO A 347 9.73 -16.77 -7.94
CA PRO A 347 10.30 -15.49 -7.46
C PRO A 347 11.57 -15.11 -8.22
N SER A 348 11.82 -13.82 -8.45
CA SER A 348 13.08 -13.35 -9.03
C SER A 348 14.25 -13.47 -8.04
N VAL A 349 13.98 -13.21 -6.75
CA VAL A 349 14.95 -13.23 -5.63
C VAL A 349 14.35 -13.99 -4.45
N PRO A 350 15.18 -14.45 -3.48
CA PRO A 350 14.69 -15.15 -2.30
C PRO A 350 13.58 -14.38 -1.57
N GLY A 351 12.56 -15.10 -1.16
CA GLY A 351 11.41 -14.60 -0.40
C GLY A 351 11.23 -15.38 0.90
N LEU A 352 10.18 -15.03 1.65
CA LEU A 352 9.85 -15.67 2.93
C LEU A 352 9.05 -16.97 2.78
N ASP A 353 8.59 -17.29 1.58
CA ASP A 353 7.69 -18.42 1.30
C ASP A 353 8.41 -19.75 0.99
N GLY A 354 9.75 -19.78 1.11
CA GLY A 354 10.56 -20.98 0.95
C GLY A 354 10.65 -21.52 -0.49
N ARG A 355 10.17 -20.79 -1.50
CA ARG A 355 10.31 -21.17 -2.91
C ARG A 355 11.68 -20.82 -3.43
N ILE A 356 12.20 -21.70 -4.29
CA ILE A 356 13.45 -21.44 -4.99
C ILE A 356 13.22 -20.28 -5.98
N SER A 357 13.98 -19.22 -5.81
CA SER A 357 13.98 -18.07 -6.71
C SER A 357 14.87 -18.32 -7.93
N ALA A 358 14.68 -17.51 -8.97
CA ALA A 358 15.56 -17.53 -10.14
C ALA A 358 17.03 -17.26 -9.78
N TYR A 359 17.26 -16.36 -8.82
CA TYR A 359 18.59 -16.08 -8.28
C TYR A 359 19.19 -17.33 -7.61
N GLU A 360 18.47 -17.99 -6.69
CA GLU A 360 18.97 -19.19 -6.00
C GLU A 360 19.17 -20.36 -6.98
N PHE A 361 18.33 -20.50 -7.99
CA PHE A 361 18.49 -21.51 -9.02
C PHE A 361 19.82 -21.32 -9.78
N LEU A 362 20.09 -20.12 -10.28
CA LEU A 362 21.31 -19.82 -11.01
C LEU A 362 22.57 -19.80 -10.12
N SER A 363 22.45 -19.41 -8.85
CA SER A 363 23.60 -19.37 -7.91
C SER A 363 24.20 -20.74 -7.60
N ARG A 364 23.57 -21.83 -8.05
CA ARG A 364 24.14 -23.18 -7.98
C ARG A 364 25.32 -23.35 -8.93
N ASP A 365 25.27 -22.68 -10.08
CA ASP A 365 26.26 -22.81 -11.14
C ASP A 365 27.13 -21.54 -11.29
N TYR A 366 26.67 -20.39 -10.77
CA TYR A 366 27.34 -19.08 -10.88
C TYR A 366 27.61 -18.49 -9.51
N GLN A 367 28.90 -18.32 -9.14
CA GLN A 367 29.32 -17.87 -7.80
C GLN A 367 29.14 -16.36 -7.57
N ASP A 368 29.37 -15.52 -8.61
CA ASP A 368 29.34 -14.06 -8.52
C ASP A 368 28.16 -13.49 -9.34
N LEU A 369 26.94 -13.88 -8.95
CA LEU A 369 25.73 -13.42 -9.64
C LEU A 369 25.12 -12.20 -8.94
N HIS A 370 24.82 -11.16 -9.70
CA HIS A 370 24.24 -9.93 -9.19
C HIS A 370 22.86 -9.67 -9.80
N VAL A 371 21.90 -9.30 -8.95
CA VAL A 371 20.54 -8.94 -9.37
C VAL A 371 20.54 -7.52 -9.94
N ILE A 372 20.15 -7.37 -11.20
CA ILE A 372 20.02 -6.08 -11.89
C ILE A 372 18.60 -5.50 -11.73
N HIS A 373 17.60 -6.33 -11.99
CA HIS A 373 16.18 -5.96 -11.88
C HIS A 373 15.34 -7.16 -11.44
N ARG A 374 14.04 -6.94 -11.27
CA ARG A 374 13.13 -8.00 -10.86
C ARG A 374 11.90 -8.02 -11.76
N LEU A 375 11.35 -9.21 -12.00
CA LEU A 375 9.97 -9.42 -12.44
C LEU A 375 9.11 -9.79 -11.23
N ASP A 376 7.84 -9.48 -11.30
CA ASP A 376 6.86 -10.01 -10.35
C ASP A 376 6.88 -11.55 -10.42
N MET A 377 6.54 -12.19 -9.33
CA MET A 377 6.58 -13.66 -9.24
C MET A 377 5.77 -14.33 -10.34
N ASP A 378 4.57 -13.83 -10.62
CA ASP A 378 3.66 -14.41 -11.61
C ASP A 378 3.93 -13.94 -13.05
N THR A 379 4.75 -12.90 -13.24
CA THR A 379 5.19 -12.44 -14.56
C THR A 379 6.27 -13.38 -15.10
N SER A 380 6.10 -13.86 -16.34
CA SER A 380 7.09 -14.68 -17.05
C SER A 380 7.99 -13.86 -17.97
N GLY A 381 9.07 -14.46 -18.49
CA GLY A 381 9.92 -13.90 -19.52
C GLY A 381 11.28 -13.41 -19.05
N ILE A 382 11.88 -12.49 -19.77
CA ILE A 382 13.29 -12.09 -19.66
C ILE A 382 13.63 -11.51 -18.30
N LEU A 383 14.53 -12.18 -17.59
CA LEU A 383 15.15 -11.70 -16.36
C LEU A 383 16.66 -11.72 -16.52
N LEU A 384 17.29 -10.54 -16.29
CA LEU A 384 18.73 -10.35 -16.43
C LEU A 384 19.46 -10.39 -15.08
N PHE A 385 20.65 -10.99 -15.10
CA PHE A 385 21.61 -10.93 -14.00
C PHE A 385 22.98 -10.53 -14.54
N ALA A 386 23.76 -9.83 -13.72
CA ALA A 386 25.16 -9.53 -14.04
C ALA A 386 26.08 -10.61 -13.44
N LYS A 387 27.15 -10.91 -14.14
CA LYS A 387 28.18 -11.89 -13.74
C LYS A 387 29.37 -11.22 -13.05
N THR A 388 29.40 -9.89 -12.97
CA THR A 388 30.40 -9.10 -12.23
C THR A 388 29.77 -7.89 -11.57
N ALA A 389 30.40 -7.38 -10.50
CA ALA A 389 29.93 -6.20 -9.79
C ALA A 389 29.95 -4.94 -10.68
N GLU A 390 30.96 -4.78 -11.55
CA GLU A 390 31.07 -3.65 -12.45
C GLU A 390 29.92 -3.63 -13.46
N THR A 391 29.61 -4.80 -14.04
CA THR A 391 28.46 -4.96 -14.92
C THR A 391 27.15 -4.62 -14.22
N ALA A 392 26.99 -5.04 -12.95
CA ALA A 392 25.79 -4.73 -12.18
C ALA A 392 25.61 -3.24 -11.97
N VAL A 393 26.69 -2.50 -11.64
CA VAL A 393 26.68 -1.04 -11.47
C VAL A 393 26.30 -0.34 -12.78
N ASP A 394 26.89 -0.74 -13.91
CA ASP A 394 26.58 -0.14 -15.21
C ASP A 394 25.12 -0.37 -15.61
N MET A 395 24.63 -1.59 -15.47
CA MET A 395 23.25 -1.92 -15.81
C MET A 395 22.25 -1.23 -14.86
N GLN A 396 22.54 -1.12 -13.56
CA GLN A 396 21.70 -0.39 -12.62
C GLN A 396 21.61 1.09 -12.99
N ARG A 397 22.73 1.72 -13.38
CA ARG A 397 22.73 3.10 -13.88
C ARG A 397 21.82 3.26 -15.09
N GLN A 398 21.87 2.35 -16.07
CA GLN A 398 20.99 2.38 -17.24
C GLN A 398 19.50 2.23 -16.86
N PHE A 399 19.16 1.45 -15.83
CA PHE A 399 17.80 1.39 -15.29
C PHE A 399 17.37 2.69 -14.60
N GLU A 400 18.26 3.34 -13.84
CA GLU A 400 18.01 4.62 -13.16
C GLU A 400 17.84 5.77 -14.14
N GLU A 401 18.66 5.80 -15.20
CA GLU A 401 18.59 6.80 -16.29
C GLU A 401 17.45 6.53 -17.28
N HIS A 402 16.68 5.43 -17.10
CA HIS A 402 15.59 5.03 -17.98
C HIS A 402 16.00 4.83 -19.46
N THR A 403 17.25 4.46 -19.72
CA THR A 403 17.75 4.19 -21.09
C THR A 403 17.38 2.77 -21.56
N ILE A 404 17.08 1.86 -20.64
CA ILE A 404 16.65 0.50 -20.95
C ILE A 404 15.20 0.48 -21.44
N ARG A 405 14.98 -0.11 -22.63
CA ARG A 405 13.65 -0.30 -23.20
C ARG A 405 13.16 -1.72 -22.91
N LYS A 406 11.93 -1.84 -22.43
CA LYS A 406 11.30 -3.10 -22.07
C LYS A 406 10.00 -3.25 -22.85
N THR A 407 9.75 -4.44 -23.35
CA THR A 407 8.50 -4.77 -24.04
C THR A 407 7.87 -5.97 -23.37
N TYR A 408 6.59 -5.85 -23.07
CA TYR A 408 5.79 -6.92 -22.46
C TYR A 408 4.61 -7.23 -23.36
N HIS A 409 4.34 -8.51 -23.56
CA HIS A 409 3.11 -9.00 -24.15
C HIS A 409 2.13 -9.39 -23.06
N ALA A 410 0.87 -8.99 -23.20
CA ALA A 410 -0.18 -9.33 -22.25
C ALA A 410 -1.50 -9.60 -22.96
N LYS A 411 -2.36 -10.39 -22.30
CA LYS A 411 -3.75 -10.58 -22.69
C LYS A 411 -4.65 -10.01 -21.60
N LEU A 412 -5.53 -9.08 -21.99
CA LEU A 412 -6.47 -8.42 -21.08
C LEU A 412 -7.81 -9.13 -21.10
N SER A 413 -8.47 -9.18 -19.94
CA SER A 413 -9.81 -9.71 -19.77
C SER A 413 -10.84 -8.85 -20.51
N ALA A 414 -11.92 -9.46 -20.99
CA ALA A 414 -13.11 -8.75 -21.39
C ALA A 414 -13.65 -7.91 -20.23
N SER A 415 -14.11 -6.70 -20.51
CA SER A 415 -14.65 -5.80 -19.48
C SER A 415 -15.62 -4.81 -20.12
N GLU A 416 -16.86 -4.80 -19.66
CA GLU A 416 -17.88 -3.83 -20.11
C GLU A 416 -17.58 -2.42 -19.62
N ALA A 417 -17.04 -2.30 -18.40
CA ALA A 417 -16.64 -1.02 -17.80
C ALA A 417 -15.25 -0.54 -18.27
N GLY A 418 -14.52 -1.37 -19.00
CA GLY A 418 -13.18 -1.06 -19.48
C GLY A 418 -13.20 -0.14 -20.71
N LYS A 419 -12.05 0.51 -20.96
CA LYS A 419 -11.85 1.33 -22.14
C LYS A 419 -12.15 0.53 -23.40
N ALA A 420 -12.94 1.11 -24.31
CA ALA A 420 -13.13 0.50 -25.63
C ALA A 420 -11.81 0.57 -26.41
N LEU A 421 -11.31 -0.58 -26.83
CA LEU A 421 -10.03 -0.75 -27.53
C LEU A 421 -10.26 -1.40 -28.89
N LYS A 422 -9.44 -1.01 -29.87
CA LYS A 422 -9.43 -1.59 -31.22
C LYS A 422 -8.00 -1.96 -31.60
N ALA A 423 -7.81 -2.93 -32.48
CA ALA A 423 -6.50 -3.26 -33.03
C ALA A 423 -5.83 -2.02 -33.64
N GLY A 424 -4.57 -1.78 -33.30
CA GLY A 424 -3.79 -0.61 -33.70
C GLY A 424 -3.90 0.61 -32.79
N ASP A 425 -4.79 0.60 -31.78
CA ASP A 425 -4.87 1.67 -30.80
C ASP A 425 -3.57 1.77 -30.00
N LYS A 426 -3.10 3.00 -29.81
CA LYS A 426 -1.92 3.33 -29.00
C LYS A 426 -2.29 4.38 -27.96
N GLY A 427 -1.61 4.34 -26.84
CA GLY A 427 -1.85 5.33 -25.78
C GLY A 427 -0.84 5.27 -24.64
N GLU A 428 -1.09 6.11 -23.66
CA GLU A 428 -0.26 6.28 -22.49
C GLU A 428 -1.10 6.18 -21.22
N ILE A 429 -0.52 5.60 -20.16
CA ILE A 429 -1.09 5.52 -18.82
C ILE A 429 -0.07 6.08 -17.85
N SER A 430 -0.45 7.17 -17.18
CA SER A 430 0.36 7.86 -16.17
C SER A 430 -0.39 7.89 -14.86
N LEU A 431 -0.19 6.88 -14.00
CA LEU A 431 -0.85 6.73 -12.70
C LEU A 431 0.20 6.47 -11.62
N PRO A 432 0.35 7.36 -10.63
CA PRO A 432 1.31 7.16 -9.55
C PRO A 432 0.91 6.01 -8.64
N LEU A 433 1.87 5.20 -8.22
CA LEU A 433 1.65 3.97 -7.47
C LEU A 433 2.31 3.99 -6.10
N SER A 434 1.62 3.46 -5.10
CA SER A 434 2.15 3.17 -3.77
C SER A 434 1.76 1.75 -3.33
N PRO A 435 2.52 1.15 -2.38
CA PRO A 435 2.10 -0.09 -1.75
C PRO A 435 0.77 0.10 -1.01
N ASP A 436 -0.14 -0.86 -1.20
CA ASP A 436 -1.29 -0.97 -0.31
C ASP A 436 -0.84 -1.70 0.97
N TYR A 437 -0.56 -0.91 2.02
CA TYR A 437 -0.05 -1.45 3.28
C TYR A 437 -1.08 -2.34 4.00
N ASP A 438 -2.37 -2.11 3.75
CA ASP A 438 -3.45 -2.89 4.33
C ASP A 438 -3.68 -4.22 3.63
N GLU A 439 -3.37 -4.27 2.31
CA GLU A 439 -3.65 -5.44 1.47
C GLU A 439 -2.42 -5.90 0.66
N ARG A 440 -1.26 -6.01 1.29
CA ARG A 440 -0.06 -6.55 0.62
C ARG A 440 -0.32 -7.96 0.05
N PRO A 441 0.22 -8.27 -1.13
CA PRO A 441 1.27 -7.55 -1.88
C PRO A 441 0.73 -6.50 -2.89
N ARG A 442 -0.54 -6.11 -2.81
CA ARG A 442 -1.17 -5.18 -3.75
C ARG A 442 -0.50 -3.81 -3.78
N GLN A 443 -0.64 -3.17 -4.94
CA GLN A 443 -0.33 -1.76 -5.13
C GLN A 443 -1.64 -1.01 -5.43
N LYS A 444 -1.68 0.28 -5.11
CA LYS A 444 -2.81 1.17 -5.38
C LYS A 444 -2.38 2.43 -6.10
N VAL A 445 -3.33 3.08 -6.77
CA VAL A 445 -3.13 4.42 -7.33
C VAL A 445 -3.19 5.43 -6.19
N ASP A 446 -2.15 6.26 -6.07
CA ASP A 446 -2.03 7.23 -4.99
C ASP A 446 -1.47 8.55 -5.54
N HIS A 447 -2.36 9.50 -5.78
CA HIS A 447 -1.99 10.81 -6.32
C HIS A 447 -1.27 11.71 -5.30
N ALA A 448 -1.35 11.41 -3.99
CA ALA A 448 -0.76 12.22 -2.94
C ALA A 448 0.68 11.82 -2.61
N GLN A 449 0.96 10.50 -2.53
CA GLN A 449 2.25 9.97 -2.08
C GLN A 449 2.83 8.90 -3.02
N GLY A 450 2.10 8.52 -4.07
CA GLY A 450 2.52 7.50 -5.02
C GLY A 450 3.74 7.95 -5.85
N LYS A 451 4.60 6.99 -6.17
CA LYS A 451 5.73 7.21 -7.08
C LYS A 451 5.23 7.24 -8.52
N ALA A 452 5.65 8.23 -9.29
CA ALA A 452 5.31 8.36 -10.70
C ALA A 452 5.57 7.07 -11.47
N ALA A 453 4.59 6.65 -12.28
CA ALA A 453 4.68 5.47 -13.12
C ALA A 453 4.06 5.78 -14.49
N LEU A 454 4.79 5.42 -15.55
CA LEU A 454 4.45 5.72 -16.94
C LEU A 454 4.57 4.46 -17.79
N THR A 455 3.51 4.15 -18.54
CA THR A 455 3.45 3.02 -19.49
C THR A 455 2.83 3.47 -20.80
N THR A 456 3.47 3.22 -21.93
CA THR A 456 2.83 3.30 -23.24
C THR A 456 2.38 1.92 -23.68
N TYR A 457 1.35 1.86 -24.55
CA TYR A 457 0.81 0.59 -25.03
C TYR A 457 0.40 0.65 -26.51
N GLU A 458 0.34 -0.53 -27.11
CA GLU A 458 -0.21 -0.77 -28.45
C GLU A 458 -1.09 -2.02 -28.45
N VAL A 459 -2.34 -1.89 -28.93
CA VAL A 459 -3.31 -2.98 -29.05
C VAL A 459 -3.01 -3.79 -30.30
N MET A 460 -2.74 -5.08 -30.14
CA MET A 460 -2.43 -5.98 -31.26
C MET A 460 -3.69 -6.56 -31.89
N SER A 461 -4.58 -7.07 -31.05
CA SER A 461 -5.83 -7.68 -31.51
C SER A 461 -6.93 -7.55 -30.45
N VAL A 462 -8.17 -7.65 -30.89
CA VAL A 462 -9.35 -7.78 -30.04
C VAL A 462 -10.13 -9.00 -30.51
N SER A 463 -10.31 -9.97 -29.63
CA SER A 463 -11.01 -11.22 -29.93
C SER A 463 -12.53 -11.06 -29.84
N GLU A 464 -13.31 -11.98 -30.44
CA GLU A 464 -14.78 -11.96 -30.40
C GLU A 464 -15.35 -12.06 -28.96
N ASP A 465 -14.64 -12.71 -28.04
CA ASP A 465 -14.98 -12.83 -26.63
C ASP A 465 -14.68 -11.54 -25.83
N GLY A 466 -14.20 -10.50 -26.49
CA GLY A 466 -13.85 -9.21 -25.88
C GLY A 466 -12.49 -9.18 -25.18
N THR A 467 -11.70 -10.25 -25.23
CA THR A 467 -10.31 -10.23 -24.75
C THR A 467 -9.41 -9.43 -25.71
N VAL A 468 -8.34 -8.82 -25.18
CA VAL A 468 -7.47 -7.92 -25.93
C VAL A 468 -6.02 -8.37 -25.78
N GLU A 469 -5.32 -8.58 -26.90
CA GLU A 469 -3.86 -8.72 -26.90
C GLU A 469 -3.20 -7.36 -27.03
N ILE A 470 -2.23 -7.09 -26.16
CA ILE A 470 -1.62 -5.77 -26.01
C ILE A 470 -0.11 -5.87 -25.77
N ILE A 471 0.61 -4.94 -26.31
CA ILE A 471 2.02 -4.71 -26.02
C ILE A 471 2.14 -3.51 -25.08
N PHE A 472 2.86 -3.68 -23.98
CA PHE A 472 3.20 -2.62 -23.04
C PHE A 472 4.68 -2.26 -23.12
N HIS A 473 4.96 -0.96 -23.05
CA HIS A 473 6.31 -0.41 -22.93
C HIS A 473 6.39 0.43 -21.64
N PRO A 474 6.79 -0.16 -20.48
CA PRO A 474 6.93 0.59 -19.25
C PRO A 474 8.20 1.46 -19.27
N HIS A 475 8.04 2.78 -19.13
CA HIS A 475 9.15 3.74 -19.01
C HIS A 475 9.72 3.77 -17.58
N THR A 476 8.93 3.39 -16.60
CA THR A 476 9.30 3.20 -15.19
C THR A 476 9.20 1.72 -14.81
N GLY A 477 9.60 1.35 -13.58
CA GLY A 477 9.60 -0.04 -13.13
C GLY A 477 9.02 -0.19 -11.71
N ARG A 478 7.78 0.28 -11.48
CA ARG A 478 7.12 0.13 -10.16
C ARG A 478 6.54 -1.27 -10.01
N THR A 479 6.51 -1.77 -8.77
CA THR A 479 5.89 -3.06 -8.44
C THR A 479 4.47 -3.10 -8.99
N HIS A 480 4.10 -4.20 -9.63
CA HIS A 480 2.79 -4.44 -10.26
C HIS A 480 2.33 -3.35 -11.26
N GLN A 481 3.25 -2.51 -11.78
CA GLN A 481 2.89 -1.35 -12.60
C GLN A 481 1.92 -1.70 -13.74
N LEU A 482 2.30 -2.65 -14.59
CA LEU A 482 1.47 -3.03 -15.75
C LEU A 482 0.13 -3.62 -15.32
N ARG A 483 0.13 -4.39 -14.24
CA ARG A 483 -1.08 -5.02 -13.68
C ARG A 483 -2.09 -3.98 -13.21
N VAL A 484 -1.63 -2.97 -12.45
CA VAL A 484 -2.49 -1.87 -11.98
C VAL A 484 -2.91 -0.96 -13.14
N HIS A 485 -1.98 -0.59 -14.04
CA HIS A 485 -2.29 0.24 -15.19
C HIS A 485 -3.33 -0.39 -16.12
N ALA A 486 -3.28 -1.72 -16.30
CA ALA A 486 -4.27 -2.45 -17.07
C ALA A 486 -5.64 -2.49 -16.36
N ALA A 487 -5.64 -2.79 -15.07
CA ALA A 487 -6.85 -3.10 -14.32
C ALA A 487 -7.61 -1.87 -13.82
N HIS A 488 -6.91 -0.78 -13.43
CA HIS A 488 -7.51 0.40 -12.84
C HIS A 488 -8.39 1.17 -13.85
N THR A 489 -9.54 1.69 -13.40
CA THR A 489 -10.50 2.40 -14.25
C THR A 489 -9.92 3.67 -14.89
N LEU A 490 -9.02 4.38 -14.21
CA LEU A 490 -8.27 5.50 -14.79
C LEU A 490 -7.18 5.07 -15.80
N GLY A 491 -6.84 3.78 -15.85
CA GLY A 491 -5.97 3.18 -16.87
C GLY A 491 -6.78 2.61 -18.02
N LEU A 492 -6.78 1.27 -18.16
CA LEU A 492 -7.56 0.58 -19.21
C LEU A 492 -8.88 0.02 -18.67
N GLY A 493 -9.04 -0.17 -17.35
CA GLY A 493 -10.20 -0.82 -16.75
C GLY A 493 -10.37 -2.29 -17.20
N ARG A 494 -9.28 -2.91 -17.66
CA ARG A 494 -9.24 -4.27 -18.21
C ARG A 494 -8.11 -5.05 -17.56
N PRO A 495 -8.37 -5.82 -16.48
CA PRO A 495 -7.34 -6.62 -15.82
C PRO A 495 -6.69 -7.62 -16.78
N ILE A 496 -5.43 -7.97 -16.51
CA ILE A 496 -4.73 -9.01 -17.25
C ILE A 496 -5.35 -10.38 -16.94
N VAL A 497 -5.54 -11.22 -17.93
CA VAL A 497 -6.05 -12.60 -17.77
C VAL A 497 -5.13 -13.38 -16.82
N GLY A 498 -5.71 -14.08 -15.86
CA GLY A 498 -4.98 -14.79 -14.79
C GLY A 498 -4.50 -13.93 -13.64
N ASP A 499 -4.82 -12.62 -13.62
CA ASP A 499 -4.45 -11.75 -12.52
C ASP A 499 -5.43 -11.86 -11.36
N MET A 500 -5.13 -12.73 -10.42
CA MET A 500 -5.97 -12.95 -9.24
C MET A 500 -5.97 -11.74 -8.27
N LEU A 501 -4.91 -10.91 -8.26
CA LEU A 501 -4.83 -9.75 -7.38
C LEU A 501 -5.67 -8.57 -7.87
N TYR A 502 -5.83 -8.42 -9.18
CA TYR A 502 -6.47 -7.24 -9.77
C TYR A 502 -7.72 -7.58 -10.61
N GLY A 503 -8.31 -8.77 -10.41
CA GLY A 503 -9.62 -9.10 -10.96
C GLY A 503 -9.62 -9.63 -12.39
N GLY A 504 -8.53 -10.21 -12.86
CA GLY A 504 -8.43 -10.84 -14.16
C GLY A 504 -9.28 -12.10 -14.27
N SER A 505 -9.80 -12.39 -15.48
CA SER A 505 -10.51 -13.65 -15.74
C SER A 505 -9.60 -14.85 -15.44
N PRO A 506 -10.16 -15.98 -14.95
CA PRO A 506 -9.37 -17.15 -14.55
C PRO A 506 -8.53 -17.71 -15.70
N ALA A 507 -7.28 -18.05 -15.39
CA ALA A 507 -6.38 -18.78 -16.27
C ALA A 507 -5.39 -19.61 -15.44
N SER A 508 -4.64 -20.50 -16.09
CA SER A 508 -3.61 -21.32 -15.42
C SER A 508 -2.43 -20.51 -14.88
N ARG A 509 -2.20 -19.31 -15.41
CA ARG A 509 -1.17 -18.35 -14.99
C ARG A 509 -1.54 -16.92 -15.37
N LEU A 510 -0.79 -15.95 -14.83
CA LEU A 510 -0.85 -14.56 -15.29
C LEU A 510 -0.36 -14.48 -16.74
N LEU A 511 -1.19 -13.98 -17.66
CA LEU A 511 -0.84 -13.79 -19.07
C LEU A 511 -0.14 -12.43 -19.26
N LEU A 512 1.06 -12.31 -18.66
CA LEU A 512 1.97 -11.18 -18.78
C LEU A 512 3.40 -11.72 -18.95
N HIS A 513 4.03 -11.38 -20.06
CA HIS A 513 5.33 -11.91 -20.45
C HIS A 513 6.30 -10.80 -20.87
N ALA A 514 7.48 -10.75 -20.27
CA ALA A 514 8.57 -9.85 -20.64
C ALA A 514 9.26 -10.39 -21.92
N CYS A 515 8.82 -9.93 -23.09
CA CYS A 515 9.23 -10.51 -24.37
C CYS A 515 10.47 -9.87 -25.00
N SER A 516 10.85 -8.64 -24.60
CA SER A 516 12.06 -8.00 -25.14
C SER A 516 12.65 -7.00 -24.14
N ILE A 517 13.98 -6.95 -24.11
CA ILE A 517 14.75 -5.94 -23.39
C ILE A 517 15.88 -5.42 -24.26
N THR A 518 16.02 -4.09 -24.36
CA THR A 518 17.07 -3.40 -25.14
C THR A 518 17.85 -2.47 -24.23
N PHE A 519 19.17 -2.55 -24.26
CA PHE A 519 20.10 -1.81 -23.41
C PHE A 519 21.43 -1.58 -24.12
N HIS A 520 22.30 -0.73 -23.58
CA HIS A 520 23.69 -0.62 -24.02
C HIS A 520 24.52 -1.74 -23.37
N HIS A 521 25.14 -2.58 -24.20
CA HIS A 521 25.88 -3.73 -23.70
C HIS A 521 27.15 -3.29 -22.95
N PRO A 522 27.44 -3.79 -21.72
CA PRO A 522 28.57 -3.35 -20.91
C PRO A 522 29.95 -3.43 -21.61
N ALA A 523 30.14 -4.39 -22.50
CA ALA A 523 31.37 -4.53 -23.28
C ALA A 523 31.48 -3.55 -24.46
N THR A 524 30.34 -3.02 -24.95
CA THR A 524 30.28 -2.18 -26.16
C THR A 524 29.30 -1.02 -25.96
N LEU A 525 29.57 -0.16 -24.98
CA LEU A 525 28.68 0.91 -24.49
C LEU A 525 28.05 1.82 -25.57
N SER A 526 28.55 1.81 -26.77
CA SER A 526 28.04 2.62 -27.90
C SER A 526 26.96 1.92 -28.74
N GLN A 527 26.73 0.61 -28.55
CA GLN A 527 25.80 -0.18 -29.36
C GLN A 527 24.62 -0.69 -28.53
N LEU A 528 23.40 -0.46 -29.02
CA LEU A 528 22.19 -1.06 -28.45
C LEU A 528 22.17 -2.57 -28.73
N PHE A 529 21.90 -3.32 -27.68
CA PHE A 529 21.78 -4.76 -27.71
C PHE A 529 20.37 -5.17 -27.28
N THR A 530 19.76 -6.11 -28.00
CA THR A 530 18.39 -6.54 -27.72
C THR A 530 18.36 -8.05 -27.51
N ILE A 531 17.75 -8.46 -26.39
CA ILE A 531 17.42 -9.86 -26.11
C ILE A 531 15.91 -10.00 -26.28
N THR A 532 15.49 -11.09 -26.94
CA THR A 532 14.07 -11.41 -27.14
C THR A 532 13.76 -12.80 -26.60
N CYS A 533 12.54 -12.94 -26.04
CA CYS A 533 11.97 -14.20 -25.60
C CYS A 533 10.60 -14.39 -26.24
N LYS A 534 10.32 -15.58 -26.76
CA LYS A 534 9.05 -15.87 -27.41
C LYS A 534 7.94 -15.91 -26.36
N SER A 535 6.89 -15.14 -26.57
CA SER A 535 5.68 -15.21 -25.76
C SER A 535 4.83 -16.40 -26.17
N ASP A 536 4.25 -17.08 -25.19
CA ASP A 536 3.27 -18.16 -25.34
C ASP A 536 1.83 -17.70 -25.00
N ILE A 537 1.60 -16.36 -25.04
CA ILE A 537 0.31 -15.70 -24.80
C ILE A 537 -0.48 -15.60 -26.09
#